data_61e7fe5bf2e9f2acb297bd5a70a4449d
#
_entry.id   61e7fe5bf2e9f2acb297bd5a70a4449d
#
_cell.length_a   1.000
_cell.length_b   1.000
_cell.length_c   1.000
_cell.angle_alpha   90.00
_cell.angle_beta   90.00
_cell.angle_gamma   90.00
#
_symmetry.space_group_name_H-M   'P 1'
#
loop_
_entity.id
_entity.type
_entity.pdbx_description
1 polymer ?
#
loop_
_entity_poly.entity_id
_entity_poly.type
_entity_poly.pdbx_seq_one_letter_code
_entity_poly.pdbx_strand_id
1 'polypeptide(L)'
;MTKKVIFVGGTSYSGSTFFHLTLANDPAGFGAGEIRHLFRPTKERFIRDTWTCGCGDPACTVWDRVKQRGETHLYESIFELNPEVDFIVDASKNIVWVDEQSERLARQGFEVYHVVIWKTLLEYAHSLRKRNRLDNEGELANWPRYHRTYYSFVENWRSVKYGNYTHDQANTLQAVCRHLGIPYFEGKERFWEKRHHVLGGNLSSRIHLYSKDSDKYADVRRRAEGTRELGTAESHHRRVYYEEPDAAALDDYIAALRQEAPYVDQIEAMLTAYDIAAPAAPRREWPELQLSGSEIRLRQLRQYTKDQVGRIRYAFRGSRSNRRAARAAAE
;
A
#
# COMPACT_ATOMS: atom_id res chain seq x y z
N MET A 1 21.99 2.81 -15.22
CA MET A 1 20.88 1.85 -15.13
C MET A 1 19.57 2.61 -15.25
N THR A 2 18.56 2.03 -15.87
CA THR A 2 17.22 2.65 -15.94
C THR A 2 16.60 2.64 -14.54
N LYS A 3 16.09 3.79 -14.08
CA LYS A 3 15.42 3.91 -12.78
C LYS A 3 14.07 3.20 -12.82
N LYS A 4 13.67 2.56 -11.69
CA LYS A 4 12.47 1.72 -11.62
C LYS A 4 11.47 2.26 -10.60
N VAL A 5 10.18 2.13 -10.91
CA VAL A 5 9.10 2.37 -9.95
C VAL A 5 8.23 1.11 -9.84
N ILE A 6 8.08 0.61 -8.63
CA ILE A 6 7.39 -0.63 -8.30
C ILE A 6 6.14 -0.27 -7.51
N PHE A 7 4.96 -0.55 -8.08
CA PHE A 7 3.69 -0.38 -7.40
C PHE A 7 3.28 -1.65 -6.67
N VAL A 8 3.07 -1.55 -5.35
CA VAL A 8 2.55 -2.63 -4.52
C VAL A 8 1.05 -2.43 -4.32
N GLY A 9 0.27 -3.22 -5.03
CA GLY A 9 -1.19 -3.30 -4.90
C GLY A 9 -1.63 -4.23 -3.76
N GLY A 10 -2.92 -4.22 -3.48
CA GLY A 10 -3.57 -5.08 -2.49
C GLY A 10 -4.66 -4.34 -1.72
N THR A 11 -5.62 -5.08 -1.18
CA THR A 11 -6.68 -4.52 -0.32
C THR A 11 -6.10 -3.94 0.98
N SER A 12 -6.89 -3.21 1.73
CA SER A 12 -6.56 -2.93 3.13
C SER A 12 -6.28 -4.25 3.86
N TYR A 13 -5.29 -4.25 4.74
CA TYR A 13 -4.92 -5.44 5.55
C TYR A 13 -4.34 -6.64 4.79
N SER A 14 -4.00 -6.50 3.53
CA SER A 14 -3.33 -7.56 2.74
C SER A 14 -1.87 -7.82 3.11
N GLY A 15 -1.27 -7.00 3.99
CA GLY A 15 0.16 -7.07 4.30
C GLY A 15 1.05 -6.15 3.43
N SER A 16 0.45 -5.34 2.56
CA SER A 16 1.18 -4.49 1.60
C SER A 16 2.20 -3.53 2.24
N THR A 17 1.95 -3.00 3.45
CA THR A 17 2.91 -2.13 4.14
C THR A 17 4.16 -2.90 4.56
N PHE A 18 3.99 -4.11 5.08
CA PHE A 18 5.11 -4.96 5.46
C PHE A 18 5.93 -5.37 4.22
N PHE A 19 5.23 -5.85 3.21
CA PHE A 19 5.84 -6.31 1.97
C PHE A 19 6.61 -5.20 1.24
N HIS A 20 6.04 -4.00 1.13
CA HIS A 20 6.72 -2.89 0.45
C HIS A 20 7.98 -2.42 1.21
N LEU A 21 7.96 -2.41 2.56
CA LEU A 21 9.13 -2.09 3.37
C LEU A 21 10.26 -3.11 3.15
N THR A 22 9.90 -4.40 3.07
CA THR A 22 10.85 -5.48 2.78
C THR A 22 11.45 -5.34 1.38
N LEU A 23 10.63 -5.05 0.36
CA LEU A 23 11.16 -4.82 -1.00
C LEU A 23 12.11 -3.63 -1.05
N ALA A 24 11.76 -2.54 -0.37
CA ALA A 24 12.57 -1.33 -0.30
C ALA A 24 13.79 -1.45 0.63
N ASN A 25 13.96 -2.57 1.33
CA ASN A 25 15.13 -2.85 2.18
C ASN A 25 16.34 -3.20 1.32
N ASP A 26 16.95 -2.18 0.75
CA ASP A 26 18.10 -2.24 -0.16
C ASP A 26 18.78 -0.86 -0.15
N PRO A 27 20.12 -0.76 -0.14
CA PRO A 27 20.78 0.54 -0.25
C PRO A 27 20.29 1.37 -1.43
N ALA A 28 20.02 0.74 -2.56
CA ALA A 28 19.49 1.38 -3.77
C ALA A 28 17.95 1.47 -3.82
N GLY A 29 17.24 1.03 -2.78
CA GLY A 29 15.78 1.03 -2.72
C GLY A 29 15.20 2.19 -1.91
N PHE A 30 14.06 2.75 -2.30
CA PHE A 30 13.34 3.78 -1.57
C PHE A 30 11.88 3.37 -1.34
N GLY A 31 11.48 3.23 -0.07
CA GLY A 31 10.09 2.94 0.30
C GLY A 31 9.27 4.23 0.44
N ALA A 32 8.42 4.53 -0.53
CA ALA A 32 7.60 5.73 -0.53
C ALA A 32 6.32 5.59 0.35
N GLY A 33 5.78 4.38 0.49
CA GLY A 33 4.55 4.13 1.25
C GLY A 33 3.30 4.55 0.50
N GLU A 34 2.34 5.17 1.18
CA GLU A 34 1.09 5.64 0.60
C GLU A 34 1.20 7.09 0.11
N ILE A 35 2.19 7.35 -0.75
CA ILE A 35 2.61 8.70 -1.15
C ILE A 35 1.54 9.51 -1.89
N ARG A 36 0.58 8.86 -2.54
CA ARG A 36 -0.56 9.53 -3.16
C ARG A 36 -1.19 10.58 -2.24
N HIS A 37 -1.28 10.28 -0.96
CA HIS A 37 -1.93 11.17 0.01
C HIS A 37 -1.17 12.48 0.26
N LEU A 38 0.09 12.57 -0.14
CA LEU A 38 0.86 13.83 -0.08
C LEU A 38 0.24 14.90 -1.00
N PHE A 39 -0.30 14.47 -2.14
CA PHE A 39 -0.86 15.35 -3.18
C PHE A 39 -2.39 15.29 -3.28
N ARG A 40 -2.99 14.13 -2.96
CA ARG A 40 -4.43 13.86 -3.07
C ARG A 40 -4.98 13.31 -1.76
N PRO A 41 -4.97 14.11 -0.65
CA PRO A 41 -5.50 13.66 0.63
C PRO A 41 -7.04 13.53 0.54
N THR A 42 -7.57 12.35 0.89
CA THR A 42 -9.02 12.08 0.86
C THR A 42 -9.64 12.01 2.25
N LYS A 43 -8.82 11.89 3.29
CA LYS A 43 -9.28 11.79 4.69
C LYS A 43 -8.59 12.85 5.53
N GLU A 44 -9.28 13.33 6.57
CA GLU A 44 -8.76 14.36 7.49
C GLU A 44 -7.43 13.99 8.13
N ARG A 45 -7.27 12.71 8.50
CA ARG A 45 -6.00 12.20 9.06
C ARG A 45 -4.80 12.40 8.14
N PHE A 46 -5.01 12.56 6.82
CA PHE A 46 -3.97 12.82 5.84
C PHE A 46 -3.71 14.32 5.60
N ILE A 47 -4.51 15.18 6.22
CA ILE A 47 -4.43 16.64 6.08
C ILE A 47 -3.72 17.28 7.28
N ARG A 48 -3.72 16.61 8.43
CA ARG A 48 -3.07 17.10 9.66
C ARG A 48 -1.57 16.80 9.64
N ASP A 49 -0.79 17.62 10.32
CA ASP A 49 0.68 17.52 10.50
C ASP A 49 1.15 16.20 11.19
N THR A 50 0.24 15.25 11.39
CA THR A 50 0.52 13.93 11.95
C THR A 50 1.15 12.96 10.96
N TRP A 51 1.30 13.36 9.69
CA TRP A 51 2.01 12.60 8.66
C TRP A 51 3.51 12.82 8.77
N THR A 52 4.08 12.31 9.83
CA THR A 52 5.53 12.33 10.01
C THR A 52 6.18 11.25 9.16
N CYS A 53 7.36 11.57 8.63
CA CYS A 53 8.21 10.61 7.94
C CYS A 53 8.45 9.37 8.80
N GLY A 54 8.43 8.20 8.18
CA GLY A 54 8.72 6.91 8.84
C GLY A 54 10.14 6.78 9.37
N CYS A 55 11.07 7.65 8.96
CA CYS A 55 12.46 7.63 9.45
C CYS A 55 12.61 8.02 10.92
N GLY A 56 11.56 8.60 11.53
CA GLY A 56 11.56 8.98 12.95
C GLY A 56 12.28 10.29 13.27
N ASP A 57 12.94 10.90 12.31
CA ASP A 57 13.63 12.18 12.50
C ASP A 57 12.62 13.35 12.38
N PRO A 58 12.43 14.16 13.42
CA PRO A 58 11.52 15.29 13.37
C PRO A 58 11.98 16.41 12.44
N ALA A 59 13.28 16.47 12.12
CA ALA A 59 13.87 17.44 11.20
C ALA A 59 13.90 16.93 9.73
N CYS A 60 13.30 15.77 9.44
CA CYS A 60 13.29 15.21 8.10
C CYS A 60 12.47 16.07 7.12
N THR A 61 13.11 16.59 6.11
CA THR A 61 12.52 17.46 5.07
C THR A 61 12.29 16.77 3.72
N VAL A 62 12.53 15.47 3.62
CA VAL A 62 12.43 14.73 2.34
C VAL A 62 11.08 14.98 1.67
N TRP A 63 9.99 14.80 2.41
CA TRP A 63 8.65 14.94 1.85
C TRP A 63 8.23 16.38 1.57
N ASP A 64 8.75 17.35 2.30
CA ASP A 64 8.52 18.78 2.03
C ASP A 64 9.20 19.18 0.71
N ARG A 65 10.43 18.73 0.50
CA ARG A 65 11.17 18.95 -0.75
C ARG A 65 10.50 18.30 -1.95
N VAL A 66 10.04 17.06 -1.81
CA VAL A 66 9.26 16.35 -2.85
C VAL A 66 7.96 17.09 -3.15
N LYS A 67 7.23 17.53 -2.10
CA LYS A 67 5.96 18.25 -2.24
C LYS A 67 6.12 19.58 -2.97
N GLN A 68 7.19 20.32 -2.69
CA GLN A 68 7.49 21.61 -3.35
C GLN A 68 7.66 21.47 -4.86
N ARG A 69 8.19 20.33 -5.35
CA ARG A 69 8.35 20.07 -6.79
C ARG A 69 7.07 19.64 -7.50
N GLY A 70 6.02 19.32 -6.75
CA GLY A 70 4.71 18.98 -7.27
C GLY A 70 4.54 17.51 -7.67
N GLU A 71 3.28 17.13 -7.88
CA GLU A 71 2.88 15.76 -8.17
C GLU A 71 3.46 15.22 -9.48
N THR A 72 3.62 16.08 -10.49
CA THR A 72 4.14 15.69 -11.81
C THR A 72 5.59 15.23 -11.76
N HIS A 73 6.37 15.75 -10.82
CA HIS A 73 7.80 15.46 -10.64
C HIS A 73 8.07 14.59 -9.41
N LEU A 74 7.06 13.88 -8.90
CA LEU A 74 7.14 13.13 -7.67
C LEU A 74 8.31 12.14 -7.63
N TYR A 75 8.36 11.21 -8.57
CA TYR A 75 9.36 10.13 -8.56
C TYR A 75 10.73 10.64 -8.99
N GLU A 76 10.80 11.53 -9.98
CA GLU A 76 12.03 12.22 -10.37
C GLU A 76 12.66 12.94 -9.17
N SER A 77 11.83 13.64 -8.39
CA SER A 77 12.29 14.34 -7.19
C SER A 77 12.91 13.43 -6.16
N ILE A 78 12.34 12.21 -5.96
CA ILE A 78 12.91 11.23 -5.04
C ILE A 78 14.26 10.76 -5.53
N PHE A 79 14.41 10.43 -6.81
CA PHE A 79 15.70 10.00 -7.40
C PHE A 79 16.76 11.10 -7.35
N GLU A 80 16.40 12.36 -7.61
CA GLU A 80 17.34 13.46 -7.56
C GLU A 80 17.78 13.82 -6.13
N LEU A 81 16.88 13.66 -5.16
CA LEU A 81 17.20 13.90 -3.76
C LEU A 81 18.00 12.77 -3.12
N ASN A 82 18.00 11.60 -3.75
CA ASN A 82 18.66 10.37 -3.27
C ASN A 82 19.32 9.69 -4.50
N PRO A 83 20.49 10.18 -4.95
CA PRO A 83 21.11 9.71 -6.19
C PRO A 83 21.54 8.25 -6.16
N GLU A 84 21.74 7.69 -4.96
CA GLU A 84 22.04 6.28 -4.72
C GLU A 84 20.84 5.34 -4.97
N VAL A 85 19.61 5.89 -5.04
CA VAL A 85 18.39 5.10 -5.23
C VAL A 85 18.23 4.73 -6.70
N ASP A 86 18.06 3.43 -6.99
CA ASP A 86 17.78 2.90 -8.33
C ASP A 86 16.32 2.47 -8.50
N PHE A 87 15.62 2.21 -7.41
CA PHE A 87 14.20 1.87 -7.48
C PHE A 87 13.38 2.43 -6.31
N ILE A 88 12.15 2.81 -6.61
CA ILE A 88 11.16 3.30 -5.64
C ILE A 88 10.04 2.27 -5.53
N VAL A 89 9.58 2.00 -4.28
CA VAL A 89 8.42 1.16 -4.01
C VAL A 89 7.28 2.03 -3.49
N ASP A 90 6.18 2.12 -4.25
CA ASP A 90 4.94 2.84 -3.91
C ASP A 90 3.84 1.85 -3.50
N ALA A 91 3.28 2.00 -2.31
CA ALA A 91 2.18 1.20 -1.79
C ALA A 91 0.87 2.01 -1.65
N SER A 92 0.63 2.99 -2.50
CA SER A 92 -0.57 3.85 -2.46
C SER A 92 -1.87 3.09 -2.69
N LYS A 93 -1.85 1.96 -3.37
CA LYS A 93 -2.98 1.01 -3.60
C LYS A 93 -4.21 1.59 -4.31
N ASN A 94 -4.27 2.88 -4.57
CA ASN A 94 -5.37 3.46 -5.33
C ASN A 94 -5.19 3.17 -6.81
N ILE A 95 -6.09 2.41 -7.40
CA ILE A 95 -5.93 1.84 -8.74
C ILE A 95 -5.88 2.93 -9.82
N VAL A 96 -6.71 3.96 -9.72
CA VAL A 96 -6.69 5.09 -10.67
C VAL A 96 -5.37 5.87 -10.57
N TRP A 97 -4.84 6.06 -9.36
CA TRP A 97 -3.52 6.64 -9.16
C TRP A 97 -2.42 5.79 -9.79
N VAL A 98 -2.45 4.48 -9.55
CA VAL A 98 -1.46 3.54 -10.12
C VAL A 98 -1.46 3.61 -11.64
N ASP A 99 -2.64 3.57 -12.26
CA ASP A 99 -2.85 3.68 -13.70
C ASP A 99 -2.27 4.99 -14.27
N GLU A 100 -2.70 6.14 -13.73
CA GLU A 100 -2.24 7.47 -14.14
C GLU A 100 -0.71 7.65 -13.98
N GLN A 101 -0.15 7.17 -12.85
CA GLN A 101 1.29 7.29 -12.61
C GLN A 101 2.10 6.35 -13.51
N SER A 102 1.60 5.14 -13.77
CA SER A 102 2.26 4.18 -14.65
C SER A 102 2.39 4.71 -16.07
N GLU A 103 1.31 5.27 -16.62
CA GLU A 103 1.35 5.91 -17.95
C GLU A 103 2.34 7.09 -18.00
N ARG A 104 2.36 7.92 -16.95
CA ARG A 104 3.27 9.06 -16.86
C ARG A 104 4.71 8.61 -16.82
N LEU A 105 5.04 7.66 -15.95
CA LEU A 105 6.39 7.13 -15.77
C LEU A 105 6.91 6.44 -17.04
N ALA A 106 6.07 5.66 -17.72
CA ALA A 106 6.43 5.01 -18.97
C ALA A 106 6.79 6.05 -20.05
N ARG A 107 6.02 7.15 -20.15
CA ARG A 107 6.34 8.27 -21.06
C ARG A 107 7.63 9.00 -20.70
N GLN A 108 8.03 8.99 -19.43
CA GLN A 108 9.28 9.57 -18.93
C GLN A 108 10.49 8.62 -19.04
N GLY A 109 10.27 7.38 -19.54
CA GLY A 109 11.33 6.38 -19.74
C GLY A 109 11.71 5.59 -18.50
N PHE A 110 10.91 5.61 -17.44
CA PHE A 110 11.09 4.73 -16.28
C PHE A 110 10.59 3.31 -16.56
N GLU A 111 11.24 2.32 -15.95
CA GLU A 111 10.69 0.98 -15.87
C GLU A 111 9.61 0.92 -14.77
N VAL A 112 8.43 0.41 -15.12
CA VAL A 112 7.28 0.33 -14.20
C VAL A 112 6.91 -1.13 -13.97
N TYR A 113 6.80 -1.50 -12.71
CA TYR A 113 6.41 -2.85 -12.29
C TYR A 113 5.22 -2.82 -11.34
N HIS A 114 4.41 -3.88 -11.41
CA HIS A 114 3.22 -4.03 -10.58
C HIS A 114 3.21 -5.39 -9.88
N VAL A 115 3.10 -5.36 -8.55
CA VAL A 115 2.95 -6.56 -7.72
C VAL A 115 1.75 -6.40 -6.79
N VAL A 116 0.84 -7.37 -6.79
CA VAL A 116 -0.32 -7.40 -5.90
C VAL A 116 -0.07 -8.40 -4.78
N ILE A 117 0.04 -7.93 -3.53
CA ILE A 117 0.01 -8.83 -2.39
C ILE A 117 -1.44 -9.02 -1.93
N TRP A 118 -1.86 -10.28 -1.78
CA TRP A 118 -3.24 -10.61 -1.53
C TRP A 118 -3.42 -11.70 -0.48
N LYS A 119 -4.58 -11.72 0.12
CA LYS A 119 -5.08 -12.76 1.02
C LYS A 119 -6.27 -13.42 0.36
N THR A 120 -6.49 -14.72 0.64
CA THR A 120 -7.76 -15.37 0.27
C THR A 120 -8.92 -14.60 0.89
N LEU A 121 -10.13 -14.79 0.36
CA LEU A 121 -11.31 -14.15 0.95
C LEU A 121 -11.46 -14.52 2.42
N LEU A 122 -11.18 -15.76 2.79
CA LEU A 122 -11.19 -16.24 4.18
C LEU A 122 -10.18 -15.49 5.06
N GLU A 123 -8.93 -15.38 4.62
CA GLU A 123 -7.88 -14.63 5.34
C GLU A 123 -8.21 -13.14 5.46
N TYR A 124 -8.88 -12.59 4.44
CA TYR A 124 -9.30 -11.19 4.45
C TYR A 124 -10.45 -10.96 5.44
N ALA A 125 -11.48 -11.83 5.43
CA ALA A 125 -12.59 -11.82 6.39
C ALA A 125 -12.06 -11.94 7.83
N HIS A 126 -11.13 -12.87 8.09
CA HIS A 126 -10.45 -13.00 9.38
C HIS A 126 -9.75 -11.70 9.79
N SER A 127 -9.05 -11.06 8.86
CA SER A 127 -8.38 -9.78 9.11
C SER A 127 -9.35 -8.64 9.46
N LEU A 128 -10.55 -8.63 8.87
CA LEU A 128 -11.62 -7.68 9.21
C LEU A 128 -12.22 -7.97 10.58
N ARG A 129 -12.50 -9.26 10.89
CA ARG A 129 -13.04 -9.69 12.18
C ARG A 129 -12.17 -9.28 13.36
N LYS A 130 -10.84 -9.48 13.24
CA LYS A 130 -9.86 -9.04 14.26
C LYS A 130 -9.92 -7.54 14.58
N ARG A 131 -10.44 -6.75 13.66
CA ARG A 131 -10.56 -5.28 13.77
C ARG A 131 -11.97 -4.80 14.04
N ASN A 132 -12.91 -5.74 14.29
CA ASN A 132 -14.34 -5.47 14.41
C ASN A 132 -14.89 -4.67 13.21
N ARG A 133 -14.51 -5.06 12.00
CA ARG A 133 -14.93 -4.41 10.76
C ARG A 133 -15.69 -5.34 9.82
N LEU A 134 -15.80 -6.61 10.16
CA LEU A 134 -16.45 -7.60 9.31
C LEU A 134 -17.94 -7.27 9.10
N ASP A 135 -18.60 -6.80 10.17
CA ASP A 135 -20.02 -6.41 10.17
C ASP A 135 -20.31 -5.04 9.54
N ASN A 136 -19.24 -4.29 9.18
CA ASN A 136 -19.44 -3.01 8.52
C ASN A 136 -19.86 -3.22 7.05
N GLU A 137 -20.95 -2.59 6.66
CA GLU A 137 -21.49 -2.67 5.31
C GLU A 137 -20.41 -2.45 4.23
N GLY A 138 -20.33 -3.37 3.29
CA GLY A 138 -19.47 -3.31 2.12
C GLY A 138 -17.96 -3.50 2.39
N GLU A 139 -17.52 -3.72 3.63
CA GLU A 139 -16.08 -3.94 3.91
C GLU A 139 -15.59 -5.25 3.32
N LEU A 140 -16.34 -6.34 3.46
CA LEU A 140 -15.97 -7.63 2.87
C LEU A 140 -16.04 -7.57 1.34
N ALA A 141 -17.03 -6.90 0.77
CA ALA A 141 -17.20 -6.69 -0.67
C ALA A 141 -16.08 -5.82 -1.30
N ASN A 142 -15.24 -5.17 -0.49
CA ASN A 142 -14.06 -4.48 -1.01
C ASN A 142 -13.04 -5.45 -1.62
N TRP A 143 -12.99 -6.70 -1.16
CA TRP A 143 -12.04 -7.68 -1.67
C TRP A 143 -12.28 -7.99 -3.16
N PRO A 144 -13.44 -8.51 -3.60
CA PRO A 144 -13.69 -8.79 -5.01
C PRO A 144 -13.68 -7.51 -5.86
N ARG A 145 -14.23 -6.41 -5.33
CA ARG A 145 -14.26 -5.11 -6.03
C ARG A 145 -12.87 -4.58 -6.34
N TYR A 146 -11.93 -4.70 -5.40
CA TYR A 146 -10.56 -4.25 -5.58
C TYR A 146 -9.86 -5.07 -6.66
N HIS A 147 -9.87 -6.40 -6.53
CA HIS A 147 -9.12 -7.27 -7.43
C HIS A 147 -9.67 -7.25 -8.85
N ARG A 148 -10.99 -7.24 -9.02
CA ARG A 148 -11.64 -7.05 -10.33
C ARG A 148 -11.27 -5.70 -10.96
N THR A 149 -11.24 -4.64 -10.16
CA THR A 149 -10.84 -3.31 -10.65
C THR A 149 -9.35 -3.31 -11.04
N TYR A 150 -8.49 -3.89 -10.23
CA TYR A 150 -7.05 -3.95 -10.51
C TYR A 150 -6.77 -4.70 -11.82
N TYR A 151 -7.39 -5.85 -12.00
CA TYR A 151 -7.32 -6.64 -13.23
C TYR A 151 -7.76 -5.86 -14.46
N SER A 152 -8.75 -4.97 -14.32
CA SER A 152 -9.29 -4.19 -15.44
C SER A 152 -8.44 -2.98 -15.82
N PHE A 153 -7.72 -2.38 -14.87
CA PHE A 153 -6.96 -1.15 -15.08
C PHE A 153 -5.47 -1.41 -15.35
N VAL A 154 -4.88 -2.36 -14.63
CA VAL A 154 -3.44 -2.54 -14.62
C VAL A 154 -3.04 -3.72 -15.51
N GLU A 155 -2.06 -3.49 -16.36
CA GLU A 155 -1.46 -4.54 -17.21
C GLU A 155 -0.13 -5.02 -16.61
N ASN A 156 0.32 -6.20 -17.08
CA ASN A 156 1.66 -6.73 -16.75
C ASN A 156 1.98 -6.78 -15.26
N TRP A 157 1.03 -7.26 -14.44
CA TRP A 157 1.21 -7.42 -13.02
C TRP A 157 1.42 -8.88 -12.61
N ARG A 158 2.00 -9.08 -11.43
CA ARG A 158 2.14 -10.37 -10.78
C ARG A 158 1.53 -10.32 -9.39
N SER A 159 1.18 -11.47 -8.84
CA SER A 159 0.64 -11.59 -7.49
C SER A 159 1.60 -12.28 -6.54
N VAL A 160 1.40 -12.01 -5.25
CA VAL A 160 2.05 -12.70 -4.14
C VAL A 160 0.99 -13.02 -3.11
N LYS A 161 0.75 -14.30 -2.84
CA LYS A 161 -0.14 -14.71 -1.77
C LYS A 161 0.51 -14.44 -0.42
N TYR A 162 -0.20 -13.75 0.49
CA TYR A 162 0.34 -13.38 1.81
C TYR A 162 0.73 -14.61 2.62
N GLY A 163 -0.06 -15.68 2.60
CA GLY A 163 0.27 -16.94 3.27
C GLY A 163 1.61 -17.50 2.78
N ASN A 164 1.84 -17.57 1.46
CA ASN A 164 3.11 -18.04 0.90
C ASN A 164 4.29 -17.16 1.37
N TYR A 165 4.10 -15.83 1.32
CA TYR A 165 5.12 -14.87 1.78
C TYR A 165 5.46 -15.03 3.26
N THR A 166 4.50 -15.35 4.11
CA THR A 166 4.76 -15.53 5.55
C THR A 166 5.39 -16.87 5.89
N HIS A 167 5.06 -17.94 5.16
CA HIS A 167 5.58 -19.29 5.40
C HIS A 167 6.96 -19.49 4.79
N ASP A 168 7.24 -18.87 3.65
CA ASP A 168 8.52 -18.97 2.94
C ASP A 168 8.96 -17.61 2.43
N GLN A 169 9.36 -16.76 3.35
CA GLN A 169 9.70 -15.37 3.08
C GLN A 169 10.90 -15.23 2.16
N ALA A 170 11.94 -16.02 2.39
CA ALA A 170 13.19 -15.94 1.64
C ALA A 170 13.00 -16.31 0.16
N ASN A 171 12.40 -17.48 -0.13
CA ASN A 171 12.17 -17.90 -1.51
C ASN A 171 11.16 -17.00 -2.24
N THR A 172 10.11 -16.56 -1.54
CA THR A 172 9.16 -15.60 -2.12
C THR A 172 9.84 -14.29 -2.49
N LEU A 173 10.65 -13.72 -1.60
CA LEU A 173 11.39 -12.49 -1.88
C LEU A 173 12.40 -12.67 -3.01
N GLN A 174 13.10 -13.81 -3.06
CA GLN A 174 14.02 -14.10 -4.13
C GLN A 174 13.32 -14.15 -5.51
N ALA A 175 12.14 -14.79 -5.58
CA ALA A 175 11.34 -14.84 -6.81
C ALA A 175 10.85 -13.44 -7.22
N VAL A 176 10.38 -12.65 -6.26
CA VAL A 176 9.93 -11.26 -6.50
C VAL A 176 11.09 -10.38 -6.96
N CYS A 177 12.22 -10.41 -6.28
CA CYS A 177 13.40 -9.61 -6.64
C CYS A 177 13.90 -9.96 -8.05
N ARG A 178 13.92 -11.25 -8.39
CA ARG A 178 14.29 -11.72 -9.74
C ARG A 178 13.33 -11.16 -10.80
N HIS A 179 12.03 -11.21 -10.55
CA HIS A 179 11.02 -10.68 -11.47
C HIS A 179 11.16 -9.17 -11.67
N LEU A 180 11.41 -8.44 -10.60
CA LEU A 180 11.55 -6.98 -10.62
C LEU A 180 12.93 -6.51 -11.11
N GLY A 181 13.88 -7.43 -11.25
CA GLY A 181 15.27 -7.09 -11.58
C GLY A 181 15.91 -6.17 -10.53
N ILE A 182 15.64 -6.42 -9.24
CA ILE A 182 16.25 -5.74 -8.09
C ILE A 182 17.07 -6.74 -7.27
N PRO A 183 18.08 -6.27 -6.47
CA PRO A 183 18.91 -7.17 -5.68
C PRO A 183 18.12 -7.95 -4.63
N TYR A 184 18.46 -9.20 -4.47
CA TYR A 184 18.13 -10.02 -3.31
C TYR A 184 19.40 -10.34 -2.52
N PHE A 185 19.30 -10.29 -1.22
CA PHE A 185 20.36 -10.70 -0.29
C PHE A 185 19.72 -11.33 0.96
N GLU A 186 20.47 -12.17 1.64
CA GLU A 186 20.04 -12.78 2.90
C GLU A 186 19.81 -11.70 3.96
N GLY A 187 18.67 -11.74 4.63
CA GLY A 187 18.28 -10.74 5.62
C GLY A 187 17.52 -9.54 5.02
N LYS A 188 17.18 -9.57 3.71
CA LYS A 188 16.37 -8.52 3.08
C LYS A 188 15.01 -8.31 3.79
N GLU A 189 14.48 -9.35 4.44
CA GLU A 189 13.27 -9.29 5.26
C GLU A 189 13.41 -8.39 6.49
N ARG A 190 14.63 -8.14 6.97
CA ARG A 190 14.92 -7.33 8.16
C ARG A 190 14.90 -5.84 7.85
N PHE A 191 13.80 -5.36 7.25
CA PHE A 191 13.66 -3.97 6.81
C PHE A 191 13.83 -2.93 7.93
N TRP A 192 13.68 -3.32 9.18
CA TRP A 192 13.89 -2.44 10.35
C TRP A 192 15.36 -2.07 10.60
N GLU A 193 16.29 -2.74 9.93
CA GLU A 193 17.72 -2.41 9.99
C GLU A 193 18.09 -1.22 9.10
N LYS A 194 17.20 -0.85 8.17
CA LYS A 194 17.34 0.30 7.29
C LYS A 194 16.47 1.47 7.75
N ARG A 195 16.97 2.68 7.57
CA ARG A 195 16.17 3.92 7.74
C ARG A 195 15.24 4.12 6.54
N HIS A 196 13.94 4.08 6.76
CA HIS A 196 12.94 4.28 5.71
C HIS A 196 12.24 5.64 5.82
N HIS A 197 12.20 6.38 4.71
CA HIS A 197 11.44 7.63 4.59
C HIS A 197 9.97 7.39 4.20
N VAL A 198 9.38 6.30 4.66
CA VAL A 198 8.00 5.89 4.33
C VAL A 198 6.98 6.92 4.80
N LEU A 199 5.99 7.20 3.91
CA LEU A 199 4.85 8.05 4.24
C LEU A 199 3.58 7.20 4.34
N GLY A 200 2.87 7.29 5.48
CA GLY A 200 1.67 6.50 5.71
C GLY A 200 1.92 5.02 5.92
N GLY A 201 0.93 4.20 5.56
CA GLY A 201 0.94 2.77 5.82
C GLY A 201 0.35 2.37 7.17
N ASN A 202 0.17 1.08 7.36
CA ASN A 202 -0.43 0.51 8.57
C ASN A 202 0.50 0.67 9.79
N LEU A 203 -0.03 1.15 10.91
CA LEU A 203 0.75 1.35 12.14
C LEU A 203 1.30 0.04 12.70
N SER A 204 0.55 -1.07 12.57
CA SER A 204 1.00 -2.39 12.98
C SER A 204 2.24 -2.90 12.22
N SER A 205 2.48 -2.41 11.01
CA SER A 205 3.71 -2.71 10.27
C SER A 205 4.81 -1.69 10.55
N ARG A 206 4.45 -0.42 10.72
CA ARG A 206 5.41 0.66 10.98
C ARG A 206 6.06 0.58 12.35
N ILE A 207 5.39 -0.01 13.34
CA ILE A 207 5.97 -0.20 14.69
C ILE A 207 7.26 -1.01 14.66
N HIS A 208 7.43 -1.88 13.67
CA HIS A 208 8.64 -2.69 13.49
C HIS A 208 9.88 -1.88 13.11
N LEU A 209 9.70 -0.64 12.60
CA LEU A 209 10.80 0.27 12.25
C LEU A 209 11.55 0.81 13.48
N TYR A 210 10.95 0.75 14.65
CA TYR A 210 11.46 1.41 15.85
C TYR A 210 11.86 0.40 16.93
N SER A 211 12.94 0.70 17.70
CA SER A 211 13.26 -0.05 18.92
C SER A 211 12.14 0.11 19.94
N LYS A 212 11.83 -0.95 20.69
CA LYS A 212 10.80 -0.93 21.75
C LYS A 212 11.06 0.14 22.83
N ASP A 213 12.32 0.49 23.04
CA ASP A 213 12.74 1.48 24.03
C ASP A 213 12.73 2.92 23.50
N SER A 214 12.33 3.14 22.24
CA SER A 214 12.33 4.47 21.63
C SER A 214 11.02 5.22 21.87
N ASP A 215 11.11 6.56 22.03
CA ASP A 215 9.95 7.45 22.11
C ASP A 215 9.02 7.30 20.87
N LYS A 216 9.62 7.00 19.73
CA LYS A 216 8.89 6.81 18.49
C LYS A 216 8.05 5.54 18.50
N TYR A 217 8.55 4.45 19.09
CA TYR A 217 7.77 3.24 19.31
C TYR A 217 6.58 3.54 20.23
N ALA A 218 6.83 4.21 21.35
CA ALA A 218 5.80 4.61 22.30
C ALA A 218 4.72 5.51 21.66
N ASP A 219 5.12 6.45 20.80
CA ASP A 219 4.18 7.31 20.05
C ASP A 219 3.32 6.49 19.06
N VAL A 220 3.93 5.63 18.26
CA VAL A 220 3.20 4.78 17.31
C VAL A 220 2.24 3.83 18.03
N ARG A 221 2.68 3.24 19.15
CA ARG A 221 1.86 2.37 20.00
C ARG A 221 0.63 3.10 20.51
N ARG A 222 0.80 4.24 21.18
CA ARG A 222 -0.31 5.06 21.69
C ARG A 222 -1.32 5.44 20.62
N ARG A 223 -0.85 5.78 19.41
CA ARG A 223 -1.71 6.13 18.27
C ARG A 223 -2.50 4.94 17.75
N ALA A 224 -2.00 3.74 17.89
CA ALA A 224 -2.61 2.52 17.42
C ALA A 224 -3.48 1.82 18.48
N GLU A 225 -3.33 2.13 19.76
CA GLU A 225 -4.14 1.59 20.87
C GLU A 225 -5.64 1.77 20.64
N GLY A 226 -6.06 2.92 20.11
CA GLY A 226 -7.46 3.21 19.77
C GLY A 226 -7.97 2.52 18.51
N THR A 227 -7.12 1.83 17.73
CA THR A 227 -7.49 1.28 16.41
C THR A 227 -7.56 -0.25 16.38
N ARG A 228 -7.27 -0.94 17.48
CA ARG A 228 -7.12 -2.41 17.58
C ARG A 228 -6.15 -2.99 16.53
N GLU A 229 -5.21 -2.19 16.05
CA GLU A 229 -4.26 -2.61 15.02
C GLU A 229 -3.02 -3.30 15.61
N LEU A 230 -2.77 -3.17 16.94
CA LEU A 230 -1.51 -3.55 17.54
C LEU A 230 -1.39 -4.99 18.03
N GLY A 231 -2.43 -5.54 18.62
CA GLY A 231 -2.41 -6.84 19.33
C GLY A 231 -1.31 -7.82 18.93
N THR A 232 -1.50 -8.48 17.78
CA THR A 232 -0.55 -9.46 17.25
C THR A 232 0.78 -8.82 16.81
N ALA A 233 0.79 -7.55 16.36
CA ALA A 233 2.03 -6.88 15.92
C ALA A 233 3.01 -6.63 17.06
N GLU A 234 2.55 -6.37 18.29
CA GLU A 234 3.43 -6.24 19.46
C GLU A 234 4.04 -7.58 19.88
N SER A 235 3.25 -8.66 19.88
CA SER A 235 3.72 -10.01 20.22
C SER A 235 4.69 -10.55 19.18
N HIS A 236 4.55 -10.16 17.91
CA HIS A 236 5.42 -10.56 16.80
C HIS A 236 6.31 -9.41 16.29
N HIS A 237 6.73 -8.51 17.17
CA HIS A 237 7.59 -7.39 16.80
C HIS A 237 8.83 -7.83 16.03
N ARG A 238 9.08 -7.17 14.89
CA ARG A 238 10.16 -7.48 13.94
C ARG A 238 10.07 -8.88 13.31
N ARG A 239 8.86 -9.43 13.20
CA ARG A 239 8.60 -10.70 12.49
C ARG A 239 7.34 -10.58 11.65
N VAL A 240 7.36 -11.12 10.45
CA VAL A 240 6.14 -11.39 9.70
C VAL A 240 5.44 -12.58 10.36
N TYR A 241 4.13 -12.56 10.44
CA TYR A 241 3.37 -13.62 11.09
C TYR A 241 2.13 -13.99 10.27
N TYR A 242 1.74 -15.22 10.39
CA TYR A 242 0.48 -15.76 9.88
C TYR A 242 -0.38 -16.20 11.06
N GLU A 243 -1.66 -16.00 10.91
CA GLU A 243 -2.67 -16.46 11.86
C GLU A 243 -3.73 -17.21 11.07
N GLU A 244 -3.93 -18.47 11.42
CA GLU A 244 -4.89 -19.34 10.76
C GLU A 244 -6.31 -18.81 10.95
N PRO A 245 -7.10 -18.63 9.88
CA PRO A 245 -8.48 -18.22 9.98
C PRO A 245 -9.35 -19.30 10.63
N ASP A 246 -10.24 -18.90 11.52
CA ASP A 246 -11.35 -19.74 11.97
C ASP A 246 -12.43 -19.78 10.88
N ALA A 247 -12.36 -20.79 10.02
CA ALA A 247 -13.25 -20.93 8.86
C ALA A 247 -14.72 -21.05 9.28
N ALA A 248 -15.02 -21.85 10.29
CA ALA A 248 -16.40 -22.09 10.74
C ALA A 248 -17.09 -20.79 11.20
N ALA A 249 -16.33 -19.90 11.84
CA ALA A 249 -16.86 -18.62 12.32
C ALA A 249 -17.02 -17.54 11.21
N LEU A 250 -16.61 -17.85 9.99
CA LEU A 250 -16.63 -16.91 8.86
C LEU A 250 -17.48 -17.41 7.68
N ASP A 251 -17.96 -18.65 7.76
CA ASP A 251 -18.60 -19.34 6.63
C ASP A 251 -19.85 -18.60 6.13
N ASP A 252 -20.74 -18.16 7.02
CA ASP A 252 -21.95 -17.43 6.67
C ASP A 252 -21.66 -16.13 5.92
N TYR A 253 -20.64 -15.36 6.34
CA TYR A 253 -20.22 -14.11 5.68
C TYR A 253 -19.68 -14.36 4.27
N ILE A 254 -18.91 -15.44 4.11
CA ILE A 254 -18.31 -15.82 2.83
C ILE A 254 -19.39 -16.35 1.89
N ALA A 255 -20.31 -17.17 2.39
CA ALA A 255 -21.43 -17.69 1.62
C ALA A 255 -22.35 -16.56 1.12
N ALA A 256 -22.70 -15.61 1.99
CA ALA A 256 -23.47 -14.43 1.61
C ALA A 256 -22.77 -13.61 0.51
N LEU A 257 -21.46 -13.34 0.66
CA LEU A 257 -20.73 -12.61 -0.36
C LEU A 257 -20.64 -13.36 -1.71
N ARG A 258 -20.50 -14.69 -1.69
CA ARG A 258 -20.51 -15.51 -2.93
C ARG A 258 -21.83 -15.43 -3.67
N GLN A 259 -22.95 -15.31 -2.95
CA GLN A 259 -24.27 -15.10 -3.57
C GLN A 259 -24.36 -13.72 -4.24
N GLU A 260 -23.83 -12.67 -3.60
CA GLU A 260 -23.81 -11.30 -4.14
C GLU A 260 -22.79 -11.11 -5.28
N ALA A 261 -21.65 -11.82 -5.21
CA ALA A 261 -20.54 -11.71 -6.13
C ALA A 261 -20.06 -13.11 -6.59
N PRO A 262 -20.79 -13.79 -7.49
CA PRO A 262 -20.51 -15.18 -7.88
C PRO A 262 -19.16 -15.38 -8.57
N TYR A 263 -18.49 -14.29 -8.95
CA TYR A 263 -17.15 -14.31 -9.54
C TYR A 263 -15.99 -14.33 -8.51
N VAL A 264 -16.26 -14.46 -7.22
CA VAL A 264 -15.23 -14.46 -6.15
C VAL A 264 -14.20 -15.58 -6.37
N ASP A 265 -14.67 -16.80 -6.65
CA ASP A 265 -13.78 -17.95 -6.85
C ASP A 265 -12.92 -17.80 -8.11
N GLN A 266 -13.44 -17.15 -9.16
CA GLN A 266 -12.69 -16.78 -10.36
C GLN A 266 -11.59 -15.77 -10.05
N ILE A 267 -11.83 -14.82 -9.14
CA ILE A 267 -10.80 -13.87 -8.68
C ILE A 267 -9.67 -14.62 -7.96
N GLU A 268 -9.96 -15.57 -7.08
CA GLU A 268 -8.91 -16.36 -6.41
C GLU A 268 -8.11 -17.20 -7.43
N ALA A 269 -8.78 -17.82 -8.40
CA ALA A 269 -8.12 -18.55 -9.48
C ALA A 269 -7.21 -17.63 -10.31
N MET A 270 -7.69 -16.46 -10.68
CA MET A 270 -6.91 -15.44 -11.39
C MET A 270 -5.68 -15.02 -10.57
N LEU A 271 -5.86 -14.64 -9.30
CA LEU A 271 -4.75 -14.22 -8.44
C LEU A 271 -3.70 -15.33 -8.30
N THR A 272 -4.14 -16.58 -8.19
CA THR A 272 -3.25 -17.75 -8.13
C THR A 272 -2.50 -17.96 -9.45
N ALA A 273 -3.16 -17.81 -10.60
CA ALA A 273 -2.52 -17.94 -11.91
C ALA A 273 -1.48 -16.83 -12.19
N TYR A 274 -1.68 -15.64 -11.61
CA TYR A 274 -0.71 -14.53 -11.69
C TYR A 274 0.41 -14.62 -10.65
N ASP A 275 0.47 -15.68 -9.83
CA ASP A 275 1.49 -15.82 -8.79
C ASP A 275 2.90 -15.66 -9.35
N ILE A 276 3.75 -14.97 -8.60
CA ILE A 276 5.14 -14.68 -8.98
C ILE A 276 5.98 -15.94 -9.22
N ALA A 277 5.62 -17.05 -8.56
CA ALA A 277 6.29 -18.33 -8.74
C ALA A 277 5.86 -19.04 -10.04
N ALA A 278 4.75 -18.64 -10.67
CA ALA A 278 4.36 -19.21 -11.96
C ALA A 278 5.32 -18.76 -13.08
N PRO A 279 5.61 -19.64 -14.06
CA PRO A 279 6.64 -19.38 -15.09
C PRO A 279 6.33 -18.18 -15.97
N ALA A 280 5.06 -17.90 -16.22
CA ALA A 280 4.62 -16.73 -16.97
C ALA A 280 3.26 -16.24 -16.42
N ALA A 281 3.01 -14.94 -16.53
CA ALA A 281 1.66 -14.42 -16.28
C ALA A 281 0.73 -14.89 -17.42
N PRO A 282 -0.49 -15.36 -17.11
CA PRO A 282 -1.46 -15.71 -18.13
C PRO A 282 -1.85 -14.46 -18.93
N ARG A 283 -2.16 -14.65 -20.19
CA ARG A 283 -2.87 -13.62 -20.96
C ARG A 283 -4.27 -13.54 -20.36
N ARG A 284 -4.91 -12.35 -20.37
CA ARG A 284 -6.24 -12.07 -19.78
C ARG A 284 -7.27 -13.15 -20.11
N GLU A 285 -7.33 -14.22 -19.26
CA GLU A 285 -8.15 -15.42 -19.48
C GLU A 285 -9.51 -15.35 -18.80
N TRP A 286 -9.78 -14.24 -18.08
CA TRP A 286 -11.05 -14.02 -17.34
C TRP A 286 -11.80 -12.78 -17.88
N PRO A 287 -12.39 -12.86 -19.11
CA PRO A 287 -13.10 -11.73 -19.70
C PRO A 287 -14.29 -11.28 -18.86
N GLU A 288 -14.92 -12.19 -18.13
CA GLU A 288 -16.03 -11.92 -17.22
C GLU A 288 -15.64 -11.07 -16.01
N LEU A 289 -14.36 -11.05 -15.64
CA LEU A 289 -13.84 -10.15 -14.60
C LEU A 289 -13.53 -8.76 -15.13
N GLN A 290 -13.44 -8.58 -16.45
CA GLN A 290 -13.13 -7.30 -17.03
C GLN A 290 -14.30 -6.31 -16.85
N LEU A 291 -14.00 -5.11 -16.36
CA LEU A 291 -14.97 -4.02 -16.31
C LEU A 291 -15.22 -3.49 -17.72
N SER A 292 -16.44 -3.10 -17.98
CA SER A 292 -16.77 -2.39 -19.22
C SER A 292 -16.11 -1.00 -19.27
N GLY A 293 -15.94 -0.46 -20.46
CA GLY A 293 -15.38 0.88 -20.63
C GLY A 293 -16.17 1.97 -19.89
N SER A 294 -17.49 1.82 -19.77
CA SER A 294 -18.35 2.73 -18.99
C SER A 294 -18.09 2.62 -17.48
N GLU A 295 -17.91 1.41 -16.94
CA GLU A 295 -17.58 1.21 -15.53
C GLU A 295 -16.20 1.78 -15.20
N ILE A 296 -15.22 1.60 -16.08
CA ILE A 296 -13.87 2.18 -15.94
C ILE A 296 -13.96 3.70 -15.86
N ARG A 297 -14.62 4.35 -16.84
CA ARG A 297 -14.80 5.81 -16.87
C ARG A 297 -15.51 6.33 -15.63
N LEU A 298 -16.56 5.64 -15.18
CA LEU A 298 -17.29 6.02 -13.96
C LEU A 298 -16.39 5.96 -12.71
N ARG A 299 -15.51 4.95 -12.60
CA ARG A 299 -14.55 4.84 -11.50
C ARG A 299 -13.51 5.95 -11.53
N GLN A 300 -12.97 6.26 -12.71
CA GLN A 300 -12.05 7.38 -12.91
C GLN A 300 -12.70 8.70 -12.51
N LEU A 301 -13.91 8.98 -12.97
CA LEU A 301 -14.65 10.21 -12.65
C LEU A 301 -14.94 10.33 -11.14
N ARG A 302 -15.41 9.25 -10.51
CA ARG A 302 -15.66 9.22 -9.06
C ARG A 302 -14.37 9.46 -8.26
N GLN A 303 -13.25 8.90 -8.69
CA GLN A 303 -11.97 9.13 -8.03
C GLN A 303 -11.51 10.57 -8.22
N TYR A 304 -11.58 11.11 -9.44
CA TYR A 304 -11.27 12.51 -9.73
C TYR A 304 -12.08 13.47 -8.83
N THR A 305 -13.38 13.26 -8.73
CA THR A 305 -14.24 14.08 -7.86
C THR A 305 -13.82 14.00 -6.39
N LYS A 306 -13.51 12.80 -5.88
CA LYS A 306 -12.98 12.64 -4.50
C LYS A 306 -11.67 13.39 -4.29
N ASP A 307 -10.78 13.35 -5.27
CA ASP A 307 -9.48 14.01 -5.19
C ASP A 307 -9.63 15.55 -5.21
N GLN A 308 -10.51 16.09 -6.05
CA GLN A 308 -10.81 17.53 -6.07
C GLN A 308 -11.43 18.00 -4.75
N VAL A 309 -12.41 17.28 -4.22
CA VAL A 309 -13.00 17.60 -2.91
C VAL A 309 -11.93 17.53 -1.79
N GLY A 310 -11.04 16.55 -1.85
CA GLY A 310 -9.92 16.44 -0.92
C GLY A 310 -8.98 17.65 -0.99
N ARG A 311 -8.58 18.06 -2.19
CA ARG A 311 -7.72 19.24 -2.43
C ARG A 311 -8.37 20.54 -1.94
N ILE A 312 -9.65 20.74 -2.22
CA ILE A 312 -10.41 21.90 -1.77
C ILE A 312 -10.46 21.95 -0.23
N ARG A 313 -10.82 20.85 0.42
CA ARG A 313 -10.84 20.75 1.88
C ARG A 313 -9.46 21.05 2.49
N TYR A 314 -8.39 20.60 1.85
CA TYR A 314 -7.02 20.88 2.26
C TYR A 314 -6.68 22.37 2.17
N ALA A 315 -6.97 23.01 1.05
CA ALA A 315 -6.71 24.44 0.84
C ALA A 315 -7.43 25.33 1.87
N PHE A 316 -8.72 25.04 2.16
CA PHE A 316 -9.49 25.79 3.15
C PHE A 316 -8.98 25.63 4.60
N ARG A 317 -8.42 24.47 4.97
CA ARG A 317 -7.92 24.23 6.33
C ARG A 317 -6.52 24.79 6.53
N GLY A 318 -5.65 24.74 5.54
CA GLY A 318 -4.33 25.37 5.58
C GLY A 318 -4.44 26.88 5.83
N SER A 319 -5.42 27.54 5.22
CA SER A 319 -5.69 28.97 5.45
C SER A 319 -6.19 29.27 6.87
N ARG A 320 -6.93 28.37 7.53
CA ARG A 320 -7.42 28.54 8.91
C ARG A 320 -6.32 28.28 9.95
N SER A 321 -5.45 27.30 9.71
CA SER A 321 -4.30 27.00 10.58
C SER A 321 -3.31 28.17 10.58
N ASN A 322 -2.99 28.71 9.39
CA ASN A 322 -2.11 29.87 9.26
C ASN A 322 -2.70 31.14 9.91
N ARG A 323 -4.02 31.35 9.85
CA ARG A 323 -4.68 32.48 10.55
C ARG A 323 -4.67 32.30 12.07
N ARG A 324 -4.78 31.07 12.58
CA ARG A 324 -4.68 30.81 14.03
C ARG A 324 -3.25 30.97 14.54
N ALA A 325 -2.24 30.48 13.79
CA ALA A 325 -0.83 30.68 14.13
C ALA A 325 -0.44 32.18 14.07
N ALA A 326 -0.91 32.93 13.09
CA ALA A 326 -0.69 34.36 12.99
C ALA A 326 -1.37 35.17 14.12
N ARG A 327 -2.55 34.72 14.61
CA ARG A 327 -3.19 35.34 15.80
C ARG A 327 -2.46 35.01 17.08
N ALA A 328 -2.02 33.75 17.28
CA ALA A 328 -1.27 33.35 18.47
C ALA A 328 0.15 33.96 18.55
N ALA A 329 0.70 34.45 17.41
CA ALA A 329 1.97 35.17 17.38
C ALA A 329 1.79 36.69 17.53
N ALA A 330 0.57 37.20 17.54
CA ALA A 330 0.22 38.59 17.70
C ALA A 330 -0.36 38.91 19.13
N GLU A 331 -0.62 37.86 19.90
CA GLU A 331 -0.94 37.88 21.34
C GLU A 331 0.31 37.57 22.17
#